data_ff3fa505b8aa12a9f9d228cb86de0557
#
_entry.id   ff3fa505b8aa12a9f9d228cb86de0557
#
_cell.length_a   1.000
_cell.length_b   1.000
_cell.length_c   1.000
_cell.angle_alpha   90.00
_cell.angle_beta   90.00
_cell.angle_gamma   90.00
#
_symmetry.space_group_name_H-M   'P 1'
#
loop_
_entity.id
_entity.type
_entity.pdbx_description
1 polymer ?
#
loop_
_entity_poly.entity_id
_entity_poly.type
_entity_poly.pdbx_seq_one_letter_code
_entity_poly.pdbx_strand_id
1 'polypeptide(L)'
;MKSTSFWLAVGLALASADARAQKTTPVPAPPPASPPAAVSAVPPAASAALARAVALYGDGAAHVSAFTQVYTPSGFATARRESGTVVIEVPQRVRFDYTAPEKKVFTYDAGEGRFFSPDDKQLTVRRLSEEEKARLPIVFLTQPADLGRQYEIAVEPGEAASPTRILLTPRVPRPDLAWLRLAIDGEGKVSGLSYQDSAGNRTEFRFETWRAEKARPAADFRITGPPGTRIVEN
;
A
#
# COMPACT_ATOMS: atom_id res chain seq x y z
N MET A 1 -21.94 6.08 -16.05
CA MET A 1 -21.23 6.98 -15.17
C MET A 1 -21.06 6.32 -13.79
N LYS A 2 -20.11 5.38 -13.63
CA LYS A 2 -19.82 4.66 -12.34
C LYS A 2 -18.32 4.38 -12.17
N SER A 3 -17.43 5.25 -12.68
CA SER A 3 -15.99 4.95 -12.80
C SER A 3 -15.07 5.61 -11.76
N THR A 4 -15.58 6.38 -10.79
CA THR A 4 -14.74 7.18 -9.89
C THR A 4 -14.35 6.48 -8.58
N SER A 5 -14.94 5.34 -8.25
CA SER A 5 -14.81 4.74 -6.90
C SER A 5 -13.71 3.68 -6.76
N PHE A 6 -13.03 3.31 -7.84
CA PHE A 6 -12.11 2.16 -7.80
C PHE A 6 -10.72 2.47 -7.20
N TRP A 7 -10.18 3.64 -7.48
CA TRP A 7 -8.87 4.05 -6.93
C TRP A 7 -8.88 4.18 -5.40
N LEU A 8 -10.08 4.39 -4.82
CA LEU A 8 -10.28 4.39 -3.36
C LEU A 8 -10.00 3.02 -2.71
N ALA A 9 -10.22 1.91 -3.41
CA ALA A 9 -9.99 0.56 -2.86
C ALA A 9 -8.51 0.16 -2.83
N VAL A 10 -7.69 0.74 -3.71
CA VAL A 10 -6.21 0.61 -3.67
C VAL A 10 -5.60 1.79 -2.89
N GLY A 11 -6.44 2.70 -2.35
CA GLY A 11 -6.00 3.88 -1.61
C GLY A 11 -5.54 5.05 -2.48
N LEU A 12 -5.98 5.11 -3.74
CA LEU A 12 -5.66 6.17 -4.69
C LEU A 12 -6.87 7.11 -4.88
N ALA A 13 -7.08 8.07 -3.99
CA ALA A 13 -8.03 9.14 -4.17
C ALA A 13 -7.45 10.24 -5.07
N LEU A 14 -8.08 10.48 -6.21
CA LEU A 14 -7.89 11.71 -6.98
C LEU A 14 -8.72 12.82 -6.33
N ALA A 15 -8.10 13.73 -5.61
CA ALA A 15 -8.73 14.98 -5.21
C ALA A 15 -8.72 15.94 -6.40
N SER A 16 -9.87 16.14 -7.03
CA SER A 16 -10.09 17.26 -7.94
C SER A 16 -10.20 18.54 -7.12
N ALA A 17 -9.19 19.40 -7.18
CA ALA A 17 -9.22 20.70 -6.53
C ALA A 17 -10.00 21.69 -7.39
N ASP A 18 -11.24 21.97 -7.00
CA ASP A 18 -11.96 23.17 -7.43
C ASP A 18 -11.45 24.36 -6.64
N ALA A 19 -10.66 25.21 -7.30
CA ALA A 19 -10.15 26.44 -6.75
C ALA A 19 -11.26 27.51 -6.70
N ARG A 20 -11.90 27.69 -5.54
CA ARG A 20 -12.66 28.90 -5.25
C ARG A 20 -11.81 29.89 -4.47
N ALA A 21 -11.59 31.05 -5.07
CA ALA A 21 -10.89 32.16 -4.46
C ALA A 21 -11.57 32.62 -3.16
N GLN A 22 -10.89 32.46 -2.03
CA GLN A 22 -11.29 33.05 -0.76
C GLN A 22 -10.39 34.26 -0.43
N LYS A 23 -11.05 35.33 -0.02
CA LYS A 23 -10.46 36.62 0.44
C LYS A 23 -9.44 36.39 1.56
N THR A 24 -8.24 36.92 1.39
CA THR A 24 -7.15 36.87 2.37
C THR A 24 -7.42 37.83 3.54
N THR A 25 -7.59 37.24 4.72
CA THR A 25 -7.37 37.94 6.01
C THR A 25 -5.91 37.77 6.43
N PRO A 26 -5.25 38.76 7.09
CA PRO A 26 -3.85 38.63 7.48
C PRO A 26 -3.66 37.50 8.51
N VAL A 27 -2.80 36.53 8.19
CA VAL A 27 -2.41 35.42 9.06
C VAL A 27 -1.39 35.95 10.08
N PRO A 28 -1.56 35.69 11.40
CA PRO A 28 -0.52 35.96 12.40
C PRO A 28 0.74 35.15 12.09
N ALA A 29 1.90 35.73 12.39
CA ALA A 29 3.20 35.08 12.18
C ALA A 29 3.26 33.71 12.86
N PRO A 30 3.83 32.69 12.20
CA PRO A 30 3.95 31.35 12.76
C PRO A 30 4.84 31.36 14.01
N PRO A 31 4.52 30.56 15.04
CA PRO A 31 5.41 30.39 16.19
C PRO A 31 6.76 29.82 15.75
N PRO A 32 7.85 30.06 16.52
CA PRO A 32 9.18 29.59 16.18
C PRO A 32 9.16 28.05 16.01
N ALA A 33 9.82 27.62 14.94
CA ALA A 33 9.91 26.18 14.60
C ALA A 33 10.45 25.39 15.79
N SER A 34 9.71 24.38 16.23
CA SER A 34 10.18 23.39 17.21
C SER A 34 11.46 22.73 16.68
N PRO A 35 12.44 22.43 17.56
CA PRO A 35 13.65 21.72 17.14
C PRO A 35 13.28 20.41 16.43
N PRO A 36 14.08 19.96 15.43
CA PRO A 36 13.80 18.74 14.71
C PRO A 36 13.66 17.58 15.70
N ALA A 37 12.51 16.90 15.65
CA ALA A 37 12.24 15.75 16.51
C ALA A 37 13.38 14.73 16.34
N ALA A 38 14.00 14.36 17.44
CA ALA A 38 15.04 13.33 17.46
C ALA A 38 14.52 12.08 16.73
N VAL A 39 15.31 11.57 15.80
CA VAL A 39 14.97 10.33 15.06
C VAL A 39 14.87 9.23 16.10
N SER A 40 13.64 8.83 16.47
CA SER A 40 13.43 7.73 17.40
C SER A 40 14.02 6.46 16.80
N ALA A 41 14.84 5.77 17.57
CA ALA A 41 15.43 4.50 17.13
C ALA A 41 14.32 3.49 16.80
N VAL A 42 14.50 2.75 15.70
CA VAL A 42 13.58 1.65 15.34
C VAL A 42 13.63 0.61 16.45
N PRO A 43 12.47 0.20 17.02
CA PRO A 43 12.45 -0.83 18.06
C PRO A 43 13.14 -2.13 17.60
N PRO A 44 13.97 -2.77 18.44
CA PRO A 44 14.72 -3.97 18.03
C PRO A 44 13.85 -5.09 17.46
N ALA A 45 12.66 -5.32 18.04
CA ALA A 45 11.71 -6.33 17.55
C ALA A 45 11.18 -5.99 16.15
N ALA A 46 10.88 -4.70 15.85
CA ALA A 46 10.48 -4.27 14.54
C ALA A 46 11.62 -4.43 13.52
N SER A 47 12.84 -4.01 13.90
CA SER A 47 14.04 -4.17 13.06
C SER A 47 14.30 -5.63 12.71
N ALA A 48 14.23 -6.53 13.70
CA ALA A 48 14.43 -7.96 13.48
C ALA A 48 13.35 -8.59 12.59
N ALA A 49 12.07 -8.22 12.76
CA ALA A 49 10.97 -8.71 11.93
C ALA A 49 11.10 -8.21 10.47
N LEU A 50 11.40 -6.92 10.28
CA LEU A 50 11.65 -6.36 8.95
C LEU A 50 12.85 -7.00 8.26
N ALA A 51 13.95 -7.24 8.99
CA ALA A 51 15.13 -7.91 8.43
C ALA A 51 14.82 -9.32 7.94
N ARG A 52 14.02 -10.10 8.70
CA ARG A 52 13.57 -11.43 8.25
C ARG A 52 12.71 -11.35 6.99
N ALA A 53 11.78 -10.40 6.94
CA ALA A 53 10.94 -10.20 5.75
C ALA A 53 11.78 -9.81 4.52
N VAL A 54 12.74 -8.89 4.67
CA VAL A 54 13.66 -8.49 3.59
C VAL A 54 14.47 -9.69 3.10
N ALA A 55 14.99 -10.53 4.01
CA ALA A 55 15.73 -11.72 3.64
C ALA A 55 14.86 -12.75 2.89
N LEU A 56 13.61 -12.94 3.35
CA LEU A 56 12.68 -13.89 2.74
C LEU A 56 12.28 -13.46 1.32
N TYR A 57 11.82 -12.21 1.16
CA TYR A 57 11.30 -11.74 -0.14
C TYR A 57 12.38 -11.27 -1.10
N GLY A 58 13.61 -11.05 -0.62
CA GLY A 58 14.74 -10.59 -1.42
C GLY A 58 15.55 -11.70 -2.10
N ASP A 59 15.06 -12.92 -2.11
CA ASP A 59 15.75 -14.12 -2.66
C ASP A 59 15.71 -14.20 -4.20
N GLY A 60 15.04 -13.24 -4.87
CA GLY A 60 14.90 -13.21 -6.33
C GLY A 60 13.76 -14.10 -6.87
N ALA A 61 12.99 -14.74 -6.00
CA ALA A 61 11.83 -15.53 -6.37
C ALA A 61 10.56 -14.64 -6.49
N ALA A 62 9.53 -15.19 -7.15
CA ALA A 62 8.18 -14.66 -7.07
C ALA A 62 7.50 -15.23 -5.82
N HIS A 63 7.07 -14.37 -4.90
CA HIS A 63 6.32 -14.78 -3.73
C HIS A 63 4.84 -14.59 -3.97
N VAL A 64 4.07 -15.68 -3.84
CA VAL A 64 2.65 -15.73 -4.18
C VAL A 64 1.82 -16.10 -2.96
N SER A 65 0.72 -15.37 -2.74
CA SER A 65 -0.26 -15.67 -1.70
C SER A 65 -1.67 -15.36 -2.17
N ALA A 66 -2.65 -16.08 -1.65
CA ALA A 66 -4.03 -15.60 -1.69
C ALA A 66 -4.21 -14.45 -0.69
N PHE A 67 -5.10 -13.52 -1.00
CA PHE A 67 -5.41 -12.43 -0.10
C PHE A 67 -6.92 -12.17 0.03
N THR A 68 -7.29 -11.59 1.16
CA THR A 68 -8.57 -10.92 1.37
C THR A 68 -8.29 -9.46 1.70
N GLN A 69 -8.99 -8.55 1.02
CA GLN A 69 -8.99 -7.12 1.29
C GLN A 69 -10.35 -6.71 1.85
N VAL A 70 -10.35 -5.90 2.90
CA VAL A 70 -11.55 -5.29 3.47
C VAL A 70 -11.35 -3.78 3.46
N TYR A 71 -12.24 -3.07 2.77
CA TYR A 71 -12.30 -1.61 2.77
C TYR A 71 -13.51 -1.16 3.58
N THR A 72 -13.26 -0.33 4.59
CA THR A 72 -14.28 0.28 5.45
C THR A 72 -14.23 1.80 5.30
N PRO A 73 -15.19 2.42 4.60
CA PRO A 73 -15.25 3.88 4.51
C PRO A 73 -15.62 4.48 5.86
N SER A 74 -15.04 5.64 6.17
CA SER A 74 -15.34 6.39 7.39
C SER A 74 -16.81 6.78 7.46
N GLY A 75 -17.41 6.58 8.63
CA GLY A 75 -18.83 6.89 8.85
C GLY A 75 -19.83 5.85 8.27
N PHE A 76 -19.35 4.77 7.67
CA PHE A 76 -20.23 3.72 7.14
C PHE A 76 -20.03 2.40 7.91
N ALA A 77 -21.15 1.72 8.21
CA ALA A 77 -21.11 0.41 8.85
C ALA A 77 -20.79 -0.74 7.88
N THR A 78 -20.97 -0.52 6.57
CA THR A 78 -20.81 -1.56 5.55
C THR A 78 -19.40 -1.54 4.99
N ALA A 79 -18.67 -2.62 5.21
CA ALA A 79 -17.36 -2.85 4.62
C ALA A 79 -17.50 -3.58 3.27
N ARG A 80 -16.61 -3.25 2.32
CA ARG A 80 -16.48 -3.98 1.05
C ARG A 80 -15.33 -4.98 1.16
N ARG A 81 -15.65 -6.25 0.88
CA ARG A 81 -14.67 -7.34 0.87
C ARG A 81 -14.34 -7.73 -0.56
N GLU A 82 -13.05 -7.89 -0.82
CA GLU A 82 -12.50 -8.35 -2.10
C GLU A 82 -11.46 -9.44 -1.82
N SER A 83 -11.22 -10.32 -2.80
CA SER A 83 -10.22 -11.38 -2.66
C SER A 83 -9.58 -11.71 -3.99
N GLY A 84 -8.43 -12.37 -3.91
CA GLY A 84 -7.67 -12.76 -5.10
C GLY A 84 -6.31 -13.33 -4.77
N THR A 85 -5.38 -13.16 -5.69
CA THR A 85 -3.98 -13.60 -5.56
C THR A 85 -3.05 -12.40 -5.69
N VAL A 86 -2.02 -12.34 -4.85
CA VAL A 86 -0.94 -11.36 -4.94
C VAL A 86 0.37 -12.05 -5.29
N VAL A 87 1.14 -11.41 -6.14
CA VAL A 87 2.52 -11.78 -6.48
C VAL A 87 3.42 -10.60 -6.13
N ILE A 88 4.49 -10.86 -5.40
CA ILE A 88 5.52 -9.88 -5.06
C ILE A 88 6.86 -10.38 -5.59
N GLU A 89 7.57 -9.55 -6.33
CA GLU A 89 8.96 -9.72 -6.70
C GLU A 89 9.75 -8.47 -6.32
N VAL A 90 10.56 -8.60 -5.28
CA VAL A 90 11.44 -7.52 -4.85
C VAL A 90 12.54 -7.32 -5.91
N PRO A 91 12.94 -6.09 -6.26
CA PRO A 91 12.62 -4.86 -5.51
C PRO A 91 11.41 -4.07 -6.02
N GLN A 92 10.85 -4.36 -7.19
CA GLN A 92 10.01 -3.35 -7.86
C GLN A 92 8.77 -3.89 -8.57
N ARG A 93 8.33 -5.11 -8.29
CA ARG A 93 7.17 -5.71 -8.97
C ARG A 93 6.14 -6.23 -8.01
N VAL A 94 4.88 -5.83 -8.25
CA VAL A 94 3.71 -6.35 -7.54
C VAL A 94 2.59 -6.57 -8.54
N ARG A 95 1.82 -7.66 -8.36
CA ARG A 95 0.61 -7.94 -9.12
C ARG A 95 -0.48 -8.42 -8.17
N PHE A 96 -1.65 -7.79 -8.25
CA PHE A 96 -2.86 -8.22 -7.60
C PHE A 96 -3.87 -8.66 -8.66
N ASP A 97 -4.26 -9.91 -8.65
CA ASP A 97 -5.35 -10.46 -9.44
C ASP A 97 -6.56 -10.62 -8.54
N TYR A 98 -7.53 -9.70 -8.62
CA TYR A 98 -8.78 -9.81 -7.90
C TYR A 98 -9.73 -10.77 -8.63
N THR A 99 -10.37 -11.65 -7.87
CA THR A 99 -11.28 -12.67 -8.41
C THR A 99 -12.70 -12.52 -7.90
N ALA A 100 -12.89 -11.85 -6.77
CA ALA A 100 -14.21 -11.61 -6.16
C ALA A 100 -14.27 -10.26 -5.45
N PRO A 101 -15.44 -9.56 -5.44
CA PRO A 101 -16.64 -9.90 -6.19
C PRO A 101 -16.51 -9.62 -7.69
N GLU A 102 -15.58 -8.75 -8.09
CA GLU A 102 -15.34 -8.34 -9.48
C GLU A 102 -13.90 -8.71 -9.89
N LYS A 103 -13.75 -9.16 -11.14
CA LYS A 103 -12.42 -9.42 -11.71
C LYS A 103 -11.75 -8.12 -12.08
N LYS A 104 -10.51 -7.94 -11.62
CA LYS A 104 -9.67 -6.80 -11.96
C LYS A 104 -8.22 -7.12 -11.67
N VAL A 105 -7.32 -6.43 -12.33
CA VAL A 105 -5.88 -6.65 -12.16
C VAL A 105 -5.22 -5.31 -11.88
N PHE A 106 -4.42 -5.28 -10.83
CA PHE A 106 -3.49 -4.19 -10.57
C PHE A 106 -2.07 -4.71 -10.68
N THR A 107 -1.20 -3.97 -11.39
CA THR A 107 0.23 -4.27 -11.43
C THR A 107 1.04 -3.01 -11.15
N TYR A 108 2.20 -3.23 -10.56
CA TYR A 108 3.23 -2.22 -10.37
C TYR A 108 4.56 -2.78 -10.87
N ASP A 109 5.27 -2.02 -11.72
CA ASP A 109 6.61 -2.32 -12.20
C ASP A 109 7.42 -1.03 -12.28
N ALA A 110 8.48 -0.92 -11.48
CA ALA A 110 9.47 0.16 -11.55
C ALA A 110 8.88 1.59 -11.59
N GLY A 111 7.87 1.87 -10.79
CA GLY A 111 7.24 3.20 -10.68
C GLY A 111 5.99 3.38 -11.52
N GLU A 112 5.67 2.46 -12.42
CA GLU A 112 4.46 2.47 -13.22
C GLU A 112 3.40 1.54 -12.63
N GLY A 113 2.21 2.09 -12.38
CA GLY A 113 1.02 1.34 -11.98
C GLY A 113 0.09 1.13 -13.18
N ARG A 114 -0.44 -0.09 -13.33
CA ARG A 114 -1.44 -0.44 -14.34
C ARG A 114 -2.64 -1.07 -13.66
N PHE A 115 -3.80 -0.59 -14.04
CA PHE A 115 -5.06 -1.10 -13.53
C PHE A 115 -5.99 -1.47 -14.67
N PHE A 116 -6.37 -2.74 -14.75
CA PHE A 116 -7.28 -3.27 -15.73
C PHE A 116 -8.61 -3.68 -15.11
N SER A 117 -9.71 -3.12 -15.61
CA SER A 117 -11.08 -3.52 -15.30
C SER A 117 -11.68 -4.20 -16.54
N PRO A 118 -11.90 -5.52 -16.54
CA PRO A 118 -12.51 -6.22 -17.67
C PRO A 118 -13.94 -5.75 -17.98
N ASP A 119 -14.73 -5.47 -16.94
CA ASP A 119 -16.15 -5.07 -17.08
C ASP A 119 -16.28 -3.72 -17.76
N ASP A 120 -15.36 -2.78 -17.48
CA ASP A 120 -15.30 -1.47 -18.12
C ASP A 120 -14.51 -1.49 -19.45
N LYS A 121 -13.86 -2.61 -19.76
CA LYS A 121 -12.89 -2.74 -20.86
C LYS A 121 -11.86 -1.61 -20.85
N GLN A 122 -11.37 -1.25 -19.67
CA GLN A 122 -10.46 -0.14 -19.49
C GLN A 122 -9.15 -0.57 -18.82
N LEU A 123 -8.04 -0.11 -19.39
CA LEU A 123 -6.72 -0.15 -18.81
C LEU A 123 -6.27 1.27 -18.48
N THR A 124 -6.04 1.55 -17.20
CA THR A 124 -5.43 2.81 -16.77
C THR A 124 -3.96 2.58 -16.51
N VAL A 125 -3.11 3.42 -17.10
CA VAL A 125 -1.64 3.39 -16.95
C VAL A 125 -1.19 4.72 -16.40
N ARG A 126 -0.38 4.72 -15.34
CA ARG A 126 0.18 5.96 -14.80
C ARG A 126 1.44 5.72 -13.96
N ARG A 127 2.24 6.75 -13.81
CA ARG A 127 3.30 6.76 -12.79
C ARG A 127 2.69 6.98 -11.42
N LEU A 128 3.10 6.15 -10.45
CA LEU A 128 2.69 6.34 -9.07
C LEU A 128 3.54 7.44 -8.42
N SER A 129 2.88 8.30 -7.64
CA SER A 129 3.59 9.24 -6.78
C SER A 129 4.35 8.51 -5.66
N GLU A 130 5.29 9.19 -4.99
CA GLU A 130 6.02 8.59 -3.86
C GLU A 130 5.06 8.22 -2.70
N GLU A 131 3.98 9.01 -2.53
CA GLU A 131 2.93 8.73 -1.56
C GLU A 131 2.17 7.44 -1.88
N GLU A 132 1.87 7.21 -3.15
CA GLU A 132 1.17 6.00 -3.61
C GLU A 132 2.07 4.76 -3.50
N LYS A 133 3.33 4.88 -3.88
CA LYS A 133 4.33 3.81 -3.72
C LYS A 133 4.48 3.41 -2.25
N ALA A 134 4.49 4.39 -1.33
CA ALA A 134 4.63 4.13 0.09
C ALA A 134 3.51 3.26 0.71
N ARG A 135 2.41 3.02 0.00
CA ARG A 135 1.32 2.11 0.42
C ARG A 135 1.43 0.71 -0.18
N LEU A 136 2.34 0.52 -1.12
CA LEU A 136 2.57 -0.82 -1.67
C LEU A 136 3.36 -1.66 -0.66
N PRO A 137 2.96 -2.92 -0.44
CA PRO A 137 3.67 -3.82 0.49
C PRO A 137 5.16 -3.93 0.20
N ILE A 138 5.54 -3.82 -1.08
CA ILE A 138 6.92 -3.98 -1.53
C ILE A 138 7.88 -2.92 -0.97
N VAL A 139 7.40 -1.70 -0.68
CA VAL A 139 8.27 -0.60 -0.20
C VAL A 139 8.91 -0.93 1.14
N PHE A 140 8.16 -1.59 2.03
CA PHE A 140 8.68 -1.99 3.34
C PHE A 140 9.74 -3.09 3.25
N LEU A 141 9.73 -3.83 2.15
CA LEU A 141 10.68 -4.91 1.87
C LEU A 141 11.94 -4.41 1.14
N THR A 142 11.89 -3.24 0.50
CA THR A 142 13.00 -2.73 -0.31
C THR A 142 13.85 -1.68 0.38
N GLN A 143 13.28 -0.89 1.29
CA GLN A 143 13.96 0.25 1.92
C GLN A 143 13.73 0.31 3.44
N PRO A 144 13.99 -0.76 4.21
CA PRO A 144 13.70 -0.79 5.65
C PRO A 144 14.53 0.24 6.44
N ALA A 145 15.73 0.60 5.97
CA ALA A 145 16.58 1.60 6.62
C ALA A 145 15.99 3.03 6.58
N ASP A 146 15.17 3.35 5.60
CA ASP A 146 14.56 4.67 5.45
C ASP A 146 13.26 4.83 6.24
N LEU A 147 12.67 3.74 6.70
CA LEU A 147 11.41 3.79 7.44
C LEU A 147 11.51 4.65 8.71
N GLY A 148 12.60 4.55 9.47
CA GLY A 148 12.79 5.35 10.67
C GLY A 148 12.92 6.86 10.43
N ARG A 149 13.30 7.28 9.22
CA ARG A 149 13.33 8.68 8.81
C ARG A 149 11.94 9.21 8.44
N GLN A 150 11.13 8.39 7.80
CA GLN A 150 9.80 8.77 7.29
C GLN A 150 8.69 8.54 8.30
N TYR A 151 8.85 7.54 9.17
CA TYR A 151 7.83 7.10 10.11
C TYR A 151 8.34 7.08 11.55
N GLU A 152 7.45 7.36 12.48
CA GLU A 152 7.56 6.89 13.84
C GLU A 152 7.15 5.41 13.87
N ILE A 153 7.98 4.55 14.48
CA ILE A 153 7.81 3.11 14.45
C ILE A 153 7.56 2.60 15.87
N ALA A 154 6.44 1.92 16.05
CA ALA A 154 6.10 1.25 17.31
C ALA A 154 5.83 -0.24 17.07
N VAL A 155 6.06 -1.05 18.08
CA VAL A 155 5.63 -2.45 18.12
C VAL A 155 4.42 -2.53 19.03
N GLU A 156 3.30 -3.05 18.49
CA GLU A 156 2.09 -3.25 19.29
C GLU A 156 2.22 -4.49 20.16
N PRO A 157 1.66 -4.48 21.38
CA PRO A 157 1.62 -5.65 22.24
C PRO A 157 0.94 -6.83 21.54
N GLY A 158 1.48 -8.03 21.73
CA GLY A 158 0.94 -9.28 21.20
C GLY A 158 1.41 -10.46 22.04
N GLU A 159 0.80 -11.62 21.87
CA GLU A 159 1.24 -12.86 22.49
C GLU A 159 2.56 -13.34 21.88
N ALA A 160 3.35 -14.10 22.61
CA ALA A 160 4.71 -14.51 22.21
C ALA A 160 4.78 -15.31 20.89
N ALA A 161 3.72 -16.03 20.53
CA ALA A 161 3.62 -16.78 19.27
C ALA A 161 2.90 -16.02 18.13
N SER A 162 2.46 -14.79 18.39
CA SER A 162 1.75 -13.98 17.40
C SER A 162 2.71 -13.26 16.47
N PRO A 163 2.28 -12.90 15.25
CA PRO A 163 3.06 -12.05 14.38
C PRO A 163 3.46 -10.73 15.05
N THR A 164 4.68 -10.28 14.81
CA THR A 164 5.12 -8.94 15.24
C THR A 164 4.30 -7.89 14.51
N ARG A 165 3.52 -7.08 15.25
CA ARG A 165 2.72 -6.00 14.69
C ARG A 165 3.50 -4.71 14.78
N ILE A 166 3.83 -4.14 13.63
CA ILE A 166 4.61 -2.92 13.51
C ILE A 166 3.68 -1.82 13.06
N LEU A 167 3.51 -0.79 13.89
CA LEU A 167 2.75 0.42 13.59
C LEU A 167 3.72 1.49 13.06
N LEU A 168 3.41 2.05 11.92
CA LEU A 168 4.14 3.11 11.22
C LEU A 168 3.25 4.34 11.14
N THR A 169 3.64 5.43 11.80
CA THR A 169 2.94 6.72 11.74
C THR A 169 3.82 7.71 10.99
N PRO A 170 3.34 8.32 9.89
CA PRO A 170 4.14 9.30 9.15
C PRO A 170 4.58 10.46 10.06
N ARG A 171 5.88 10.81 10.03
CA ARG A 171 6.41 11.95 10.80
C ARG A 171 5.89 13.28 10.28
N VAL A 172 5.67 13.37 8.98
CA VAL A 172 5.00 14.51 8.35
C VAL A 172 3.56 14.10 8.07
N PRO A 173 2.55 14.80 8.63
CA PRO A 173 1.15 14.50 8.40
C PRO A 173 0.81 14.50 6.90
N ARG A 174 0.05 13.52 6.46
CA ARG A 174 -0.36 13.34 5.06
C ARG A 174 -1.85 13.02 5.01
N PRO A 175 -2.59 13.57 4.00
CA PRO A 175 -4.02 13.31 3.86
C PRO A 175 -4.34 11.83 3.59
N ASP A 176 -3.48 11.18 2.86
CA ASP A 176 -3.66 9.85 2.29
C ASP A 176 -3.22 8.70 3.21
N LEU A 177 -2.48 9.01 4.30
CA LEU A 177 -1.98 8.01 5.24
C LEU A 177 -1.85 8.59 6.65
N ALA A 178 -2.75 8.21 7.55
CA ALA A 178 -2.66 8.54 8.97
C ALA A 178 -1.77 7.54 9.71
N TRP A 179 -1.89 6.26 9.40
CA TRP A 179 -1.04 5.19 9.92
C TRP A 179 -1.06 3.97 9.00
N LEU A 180 -0.04 3.15 9.13
CA LEU A 180 0.08 1.84 8.48
C LEU A 180 0.56 0.81 9.50
N ARG A 181 0.01 -0.41 9.42
CA ARG A 181 0.37 -1.54 10.27
C ARG A 181 0.78 -2.72 9.43
N LEU A 182 1.90 -3.34 9.78
CA LEU A 182 2.38 -4.61 9.23
C LEU A 182 2.27 -5.69 10.29
N ALA A 183 1.91 -6.90 9.91
CA ALA A 183 1.99 -8.10 10.72
C ALA A 183 2.97 -9.08 10.05
N ILE A 184 4.10 -9.35 10.73
CA ILE A 184 5.19 -10.21 10.21
C ILE A 184 5.39 -11.36 11.21
N ASP A 185 5.34 -12.59 10.72
CA ASP A 185 5.52 -13.79 11.55
C ASP A 185 6.99 -14.08 11.87
N GLY A 186 7.23 -15.15 12.63
CA GLY A 186 8.57 -15.57 13.04
C GLY A 186 9.49 -15.97 11.89
N GLU A 187 8.92 -16.34 10.73
CA GLU A 187 9.66 -16.72 9.53
C GLU A 187 9.89 -15.53 8.59
N GLY A 188 9.35 -14.35 8.88
CA GLY A 188 9.45 -13.16 8.03
C GLY A 188 8.31 -13.02 7.03
N LYS A 189 7.29 -13.89 7.07
CA LYS A 189 6.14 -13.80 6.18
C LYS A 189 5.21 -12.69 6.64
N VAL A 190 4.79 -11.84 5.70
CA VAL A 190 3.78 -10.80 5.96
C VAL A 190 2.42 -11.46 5.97
N SER A 191 1.78 -11.54 7.14
CA SER A 191 0.44 -12.11 7.30
C SER A 191 -0.68 -11.08 7.18
N GLY A 192 -0.35 -9.78 7.31
CA GLY A 192 -1.32 -8.70 7.21
C GLY A 192 -0.68 -7.34 6.96
N LEU A 193 -1.45 -6.52 6.28
CA LEU A 193 -1.17 -5.10 6.05
C LEU A 193 -2.48 -4.34 6.28
N SER A 194 -2.47 -3.29 7.08
CA SER A 194 -3.61 -2.40 7.19
C SER A 194 -3.16 -0.94 7.24
N TYR A 195 -3.98 -0.06 6.71
CA TYR A 195 -3.73 1.38 6.77
C TYR A 195 -5.02 2.17 6.85
N GLN A 196 -4.92 3.39 7.32
CA GLN A 196 -5.99 4.35 7.40
C GLN A 196 -5.53 5.70 6.85
N ASP A 197 -6.41 6.38 6.12
CA ASP A 197 -6.18 7.76 5.70
C ASP A 197 -6.63 8.77 6.76
N SER A 198 -6.37 10.06 6.55
CA SER A 198 -6.76 11.11 7.50
C SER A 198 -8.27 11.35 7.56
N ALA A 199 -9.04 10.89 6.57
CA ALA A 199 -10.50 10.92 6.57
C ALA A 199 -11.11 9.76 7.37
N GLY A 200 -10.28 8.80 7.83
CA GLY A 200 -10.71 7.65 8.62
C GLY A 200 -11.12 6.43 7.79
N ASN A 201 -10.92 6.46 6.45
CA ASN A 201 -11.15 5.28 5.62
C ASN A 201 -10.05 4.25 5.91
N ARG A 202 -10.44 2.99 6.11
CA ARG A 202 -9.54 1.91 6.48
C ARG A 202 -9.52 0.81 5.44
N THR A 203 -8.31 0.34 5.12
CA THR A 203 -8.09 -0.83 4.27
C THR A 203 -7.28 -1.88 5.04
N GLU A 204 -7.71 -3.11 4.99
CA GLU A 204 -7.04 -4.25 5.61
C GLU A 204 -6.82 -5.35 4.58
N PHE A 205 -5.57 -5.80 4.47
CA PHE A 205 -5.20 -7.01 3.73
C PHE A 205 -4.84 -8.10 4.72
N ARG A 206 -5.33 -9.31 4.45
CA ARG A 206 -4.88 -10.55 5.07
C ARG A 206 -4.31 -11.44 3.99
N PHE A 207 -3.11 -11.91 4.20
CA PHE A 207 -2.43 -12.82 3.30
C PHE A 207 -2.47 -14.23 3.92
N GLU A 208 -2.67 -15.21 3.05
CA GLU A 208 -2.63 -16.63 3.44
C GLU A 208 -1.18 -17.15 3.40
N THR A 209 -1.01 -18.44 3.14
CA THR A 209 0.32 -19.04 3.05
C THR A 209 1.07 -18.53 1.81
N TRP A 210 2.24 -17.94 2.03
CA TRP A 210 3.16 -17.54 0.98
C TRP A 210 3.91 -18.75 0.40
N ARG A 211 4.05 -18.79 -0.92
CA ARG A 211 4.84 -19.75 -1.65
C ARG A 211 5.84 -19.04 -2.52
N ALA A 212 7.09 -19.51 -2.52
CA ALA A 212 8.10 -19.06 -3.48
C ALA A 212 7.93 -19.84 -4.79
N GLU A 213 7.94 -19.12 -5.90
CA GLU A 213 7.84 -19.65 -7.26
C GLU A 213 9.00 -19.06 -8.09
N LYS A 214 9.23 -19.61 -9.29
CA LYS A 214 10.18 -19.02 -10.23
C LYS A 214 9.76 -17.59 -10.57
N ALA A 215 10.74 -16.67 -10.65
CA ALA A 215 10.52 -15.29 -11.09
C ALA A 215 9.73 -15.24 -12.41
N ARG A 216 8.77 -14.33 -12.50
CA ARG A 216 7.85 -14.20 -13.63
C ARG A 216 8.42 -13.30 -14.72
N PRO A 217 8.00 -13.51 -15.98
CA PRO A 217 8.34 -12.58 -17.05
C PRO A 217 7.88 -11.15 -16.75
N ALA A 218 8.64 -10.14 -17.16
CA ALA A 218 8.27 -8.74 -16.97
C ALA A 218 6.89 -8.40 -17.59
N ALA A 219 6.48 -9.12 -18.64
CA ALA A 219 5.17 -8.95 -19.27
C ALA A 219 3.99 -9.23 -18.32
N ASP A 220 4.17 -10.08 -17.32
CA ASP A 220 3.12 -10.37 -16.33
C ASP A 220 2.80 -9.13 -15.46
N PHE A 221 3.76 -8.20 -15.34
CA PHE A 221 3.61 -6.96 -14.59
C PHE A 221 3.29 -5.75 -15.49
N ARG A 222 3.30 -5.93 -16.82
CA ARG A 222 3.00 -4.91 -17.84
C ARG A 222 1.78 -5.28 -18.66
N ILE A 223 0.68 -5.54 -17.97
CA ILE A 223 -0.58 -5.94 -18.60
C ILE A 223 -1.03 -4.94 -19.69
N THR A 224 -1.56 -5.43 -20.79
CA THR A 224 -2.00 -4.62 -21.93
C THR A 224 -3.51 -4.66 -22.19
N GLY A 225 -4.23 -5.59 -21.55
CA GLY A 225 -5.65 -5.85 -21.83
C GLY A 225 -5.90 -6.55 -23.17
N PRO A 226 -7.08 -7.14 -23.36
CA PRO A 226 -7.47 -7.77 -24.61
C PRO A 226 -7.79 -6.73 -25.72
N PRO A 227 -7.92 -7.14 -26.99
CA PRO A 227 -8.35 -6.26 -28.08
C PRO A 227 -9.65 -5.51 -27.74
N GLY A 228 -9.69 -4.22 -28.07
CA GLY A 228 -10.83 -3.35 -27.76
C GLY A 228 -10.78 -2.72 -26.35
N THR A 229 -9.70 -2.94 -25.59
CA THR A 229 -9.48 -2.24 -24.32
C THR A 229 -9.21 -0.77 -24.56
N ARG A 230 -9.94 0.10 -23.87
CA ARG A 230 -9.66 1.55 -23.84
C ARG A 230 -8.48 1.82 -22.89
N ILE A 231 -7.42 2.42 -23.42
CA ILE A 231 -6.26 2.80 -22.60
C ILE A 231 -6.45 4.26 -22.16
N VAL A 232 -6.24 4.52 -20.86
CA VAL A 232 -6.24 5.84 -20.25
C VAL A 232 -4.88 6.04 -19.61
N GLU A 233 -4.14 7.03 -20.07
CA GLU A 233 -2.83 7.42 -19.52
C GLU A 233 -2.98 8.73 -18.75
N ASN A 234 -2.41 8.80 -17.53
CA ASN A 234 -2.47 9.97 -16.63
C ASN A 234 -1.08 10.29 -16.08
#